data_0356f3738d95be244ea4e1a43510f980
#
_entry.id   0356f3738d95be244ea4e1a43510f980
#
_cell.length_a   1.000
_cell.length_b   1.000
_cell.length_c   1.000
_cell.angle_alpha   90.00
_cell.angle_beta   90.00
_cell.angle_gamma   90.00
#
_symmetry.space_group_name_H-M   'P 1'
#
loop_
_entity.id
_entity.type
_entity.pdbx_description
1 polymer ?
#
loop_
_entity_poly.entity_id
_entity_poly.type
_entity_poly.pdbx_seq_one_letter_code
_entity_poly.pdbx_strand_id
1 'polypeptide(L)'
;MKQNDGYVWPTEQQVLNKLSKWQDLKFGVLLHWGLYSVPGIVESWSICDEDWITRDTTQTYQQYKDWYWRLAKQLNPTGFDPTQWARVMKDAGMKYMIFTTKHHDGFCMFDSKYDDFSIARYAFKDNPKRDVLKYVLQAFRDRGFMLGTYFSKPDWHSQDYWWDVYPTKRGRNVNYDIKKWPWRWNRYKQFVYNQMCEITDPQRYGNVDILWLDGGWVCKENNQDIDMPHIAEGVRRNQPGLLIVDRTIGGPYENYQTPERTVPEKQIPHPWESCIPLSDDWGWVPRPHWKTPEKVISTLMEVVAKGGDLVLGVGPTPEGLIQPEAVARLEAIGRWLRANGLAIYNTVPTKNYHSGNLWFTASKDGRTLYALYPSQPGNDAPRTLSWSGNVPKGKVVLIGKDLKLKTSVQGENVTVTLPRGSVKAGEPFALRFAASKK
;
A
#
# COMPACT_ATOMS: atom_id res chain seq x y z
N MET A 1 12.98 8.17 -2.24
CA MET A 1 13.40 7.84 -3.62
C MET A 1 12.82 8.88 -4.56
N LYS A 2 13.59 9.39 -5.54
CA LYS A 2 13.04 10.27 -6.58
C LYS A 2 12.06 9.46 -7.43
N GLN A 3 10.86 9.97 -7.62
CA GLN A 3 9.89 9.44 -8.56
C GLN A 3 10.49 9.52 -9.97
N ASN A 4 10.49 8.42 -10.70
CA ASN A 4 10.93 8.43 -12.09
C ASN A 4 9.76 8.96 -12.95
N ASP A 5 9.97 10.04 -13.69
CA ASP A 5 8.96 10.65 -14.58
C ASP A 5 8.66 9.79 -15.83
N GLY A 6 9.33 8.64 -15.97
CA GLY A 6 9.24 7.72 -17.11
C GLY A 6 8.04 6.76 -17.07
N TYR A 7 6.84 7.20 -16.62
CA TYR A 7 5.65 6.36 -16.65
C TYR A 7 5.26 5.99 -18.09
N VAL A 8 4.99 4.71 -18.32
CA VAL A 8 4.51 4.18 -19.61
C VAL A 8 3.18 3.47 -19.40
N TRP A 9 2.15 3.95 -20.11
CA TRP A 9 0.83 3.30 -20.08
C TRP A 9 0.92 1.87 -20.60
N PRO A 10 0.29 0.88 -19.92
CA PRO A 10 0.18 -0.46 -20.47
C PRO A 10 -0.61 -0.45 -21.79
N THR A 11 -0.26 -1.37 -22.67
CA THR A 11 -0.92 -1.52 -23.99
C THR A 11 -1.93 -2.67 -24.00
N GLU A 12 -1.79 -3.61 -23.09
CA GLU A 12 -2.64 -4.80 -23.00
C GLU A 12 -4.01 -4.44 -22.40
N GLN A 13 -5.07 -4.67 -23.16
CA GLN A 13 -6.43 -4.29 -22.75
C GLN A 13 -6.86 -4.88 -21.42
N GLN A 14 -6.41 -6.09 -21.08
CA GLN A 14 -6.77 -6.74 -19.80
C GLN A 14 -6.09 -6.05 -18.61
N VAL A 15 -4.86 -5.58 -18.79
CA VAL A 15 -4.14 -4.79 -17.78
C VAL A 15 -4.81 -3.43 -17.60
N LEU A 16 -5.16 -2.74 -18.70
CA LEU A 16 -5.89 -1.47 -18.65
C LEU A 16 -7.25 -1.60 -17.94
N ASN A 17 -7.99 -2.68 -18.24
CA ASN A 17 -9.28 -2.94 -17.56
C ASN A 17 -9.10 -3.19 -16.05
N LYS A 18 -8.07 -3.93 -15.66
CA LYS A 18 -7.75 -4.16 -14.25
C LYS A 18 -7.31 -2.87 -13.56
N LEU A 19 -6.47 -2.09 -14.21
CA LEU A 19 -5.98 -0.81 -13.71
C LEU A 19 -7.12 0.19 -13.47
N SER A 20 -8.06 0.28 -14.43
CA SER A 20 -9.27 1.11 -14.27
C SER A 20 -10.14 0.66 -13.08
N LYS A 21 -10.30 -0.65 -12.87
CA LYS A 21 -11.01 -1.19 -11.70
C LYS A 21 -10.28 -0.84 -10.40
N TRP A 22 -8.95 -0.99 -10.38
CA TRP A 22 -8.14 -0.67 -9.22
C TRP A 22 -8.26 0.82 -8.86
N GLN A 23 -8.18 1.73 -9.83
CA GLN A 23 -8.35 3.16 -9.62
C GLN A 23 -9.72 3.55 -9.01
N ASP A 24 -10.73 2.70 -9.10
CA ASP A 24 -12.04 2.93 -8.49
C ASP A 24 -12.08 2.59 -7.00
N LEU A 25 -11.15 1.77 -6.53
CA LEU A 25 -11.13 1.23 -5.17
C LEU A 25 -10.67 2.24 -4.13
N LYS A 26 -9.78 3.15 -4.48
CA LYS A 26 -9.32 4.32 -3.72
C LYS A 26 -8.61 4.05 -2.40
N PHE A 27 -8.93 2.97 -1.69
CA PHE A 27 -8.39 2.70 -0.36
C PHE A 27 -8.10 1.22 -0.16
N GLY A 28 -6.86 0.92 0.19
CA GLY A 28 -6.37 -0.44 0.43
C GLY A 28 -5.52 -0.56 1.68
N VAL A 29 -5.09 -1.79 1.97
CA VAL A 29 -4.16 -2.12 3.06
C VAL A 29 -2.90 -2.79 2.50
N LEU A 30 -1.75 -2.42 3.06
CA LEU A 30 -0.47 -3.10 2.87
C LEU A 30 -0.07 -3.75 4.19
N LEU A 31 -0.12 -5.08 4.24
CA LEU A 31 0.19 -5.86 5.43
C LEU A 31 1.68 -6.22 5.45
N HIS A 32 2.45 -5.58 6.35
CA HIS A 32 3.87 -5.90 6.56
C HIS A 32 4.03 -6.87 7.72
N TRP A 33 4.42 -8.10 7.43
CA TRP A 33 4.61 -9.13 8.43
C TRP A 33 5.74 -10.07 8.06
N GLY A 34 6.64 -10.36 9.01
CA GLY A 34 7.83 -11.17 8.80
C GLY A 34 8.64 -11.33 10.08
N LEU A 35 9.89 -11.74 9.97
CA LEU A 35 10.79 -11.99 11.10
C LEU A 35 10.97 -10.76 12.00
N TYR A 36 11.01 -9.57 11.42
CA TYR A 36 11.16 -8.30 12.13
C TYR A 36 10.04 -8.01 13.12
N SER A 37 8.88 -8.66 12.99
CA SER A 37 7.81 -8.55 13.98
C SER A 37 8.18 -9.19 15.32
N VAL A 38 9.04 -10.22 15.34
CA VAL A 38 9.43 -10.93 16.57
C VAL A 38 10.09 -9.99 17.57
N PRO A 39 11.16 -9.25 17.22
CA PRO A 39 11.76 -8.25 18.09
C PRO A 39 11.05 -6.89 18.06
N GLY A 40 10.13 -6.65 17.12
CA GLY A 40 9.46 -5.36 16.95
C GLY A 40 10.41 -4.25 16.52
N ILE A 41 11.11 -4.46 15.42
CA ILE A 41 12.10 -3.52 14.85
C ILE A 41 11.71 -3.06 13.45
N VAL A 42 12.44 -2.06 12.93
CA VAL A 42 12.27 -1.57 11.56
C VAL A 42 12.49 -2.72 10.58
N GLU A 43 11.48 -3.15 9.92
CA GLU A 43 11.39 -4.30 9.00
C GLU A 43 12.73 -5.11 8.92
N SER A 44 13.13 -5.61 7.75
CA SER A 44 14.40 -6.32 7.61
C SER A 44 15.65 -5.41 7.52
N TRP A 45 15.46 -4.09 7.51
CA TRP A 45 16.55 -3.13 7.28
C TRP A 45 17.67 -3.20 8.29
N SER A 46 17.42 -3.66 9.52
CA SER A 46 18.42 -3.77 10.57
C SER A 46 19.60 -4.70 10.21
N ILE A 47 19.42 -5.61 9.24
CA ILE A 47 20.50 -6.46 8.72
C ILE A 47 21.27 -5.84 7.54
N CYS A 48 20.81 -4.71 7.02
CA CYS A 48 21.51 -3.94 6.00
C CYS A 48 22.44 -2.91 6.68
N ASP A 49 23.66 -2.78 6.20
CA ASP A 49 24.65 -1.85 6.78
C ASP A 49 24.59 -0.47 6.12
N GLU A 50 23.45 0.19 6.28
CA GLU A 50 23.21 1.55 5.79
C GLU A 50 23.37 2.57 6.93
N ASP A 51 23.82 3.79 6.60
CA ASP A 51 24.18 4.81 7.60
C ASP A 51 23.00 5.28 8.48
N TRP A 52 21.75 5.12 8.01
CA TRP A 52 20.54 5.51 8.74
C TRP A 52 20.01 4.42 9.66
N ILE A 53 20.58 3.19 9.61
CA ILE A 53 20.16 2.07 10.42
C ILE A 53 20.82 2.13 11.79
N THR A 54 19.98 2.06 12.84
CA THR A 54 20.42 1.85 14.23
C THR A 54 20.25 0.39 14.61
N ARG A 55 21.26 -0.21 15.17
CA ARG A 55 21.22 -1.58 15.70
C ARG A 55 22.00 -1.67 17.00
N ASP A 56 21.85 -2.79 17.70
CA ASP A 56 22.62 -3.09 18.89
C ASP A 56 24.13 -3.17 18.55
N THR A 57 24.92 -2.28 19.14
CA THR A 57 26.37 -2.19 18.94
C THR A 57 27.18 -3.04 19.91
N THR A 58 26.55 -3.76 20.82
CA THR A 58 27.22 -4.70 21.75
C THR A 58 27.62 -6.00 21.06
N GLN A 59 27.11 -6.24 19.85
CA GLN A 59 27.40 -7.38 18.98
C GLN A 59 28.16 -6.92 17.73
N THR A 60 28.96 -7.83 17.16
CA THR A 60 29.49 -7.62 15.83
C THR A 60 28.36 -7.67 14.80
N TYR A 61 28.56 -7.06 13.64
CA TYR A 61 27.56 -7.09 12.55
C TYR A 61 27.20 -8.53 12.12
N GLN A 62 28.17 -9.45 12.07
CA GLN A 62 27.90 -10.84 11.74
C GLN A 62 27.06 -11.53 12.83
N GLN A 63 27.38 -11.31 14.10
CA GLN A 63 26.58 -11.85 15.22
C GLN A 63 25.14 -11.34 15.17
N TYR A 64 24.94 -10.08 14.81
CA TYR A 64 23.60 -9.48 14.64
C TYR A 64 22.83 -10.16 13.50
N LYS A 65 23.45 -10.36 12.33
CA LYS A 65 22.81 -11.08 11.22
C LYS A 65 22.44 -12.51 11.61
N ASP A 66 23.36 -13.23 12.26
CA ASP A 66 23.11 -14.59 12.72
C ASP A 66 21.98 -14.66 13.75
N TRP A 67 21.89 -13.66 14.62
CA TRP A 67 20.75 -13.50 15.54
C TRP A 67 19.46 -13.28 14.76
N TYR A 68 19.44 -12.39 13.80
CA TYR A 68 18.25 -12.08 13.00
C TYR A 68 17.74 -13.32 12.25
N TRP A 69 18.63 -14.07 11.60
CA TRP A 69 18.23 -15.30 10.90
C TRP A 69 17.62 -16.35 11.84
N ARG A 70 18.09 -16.41 13.10
CA ARG A 70 17.51 -17.32 14.10
C ARG A 70 16.09 -16.94 14.53
N LEU A 71 15.60 -15.73 14.26
CA LEU A 71 14.22 -15.33 14.52
C LEU A 71 13.20 -16.24 13.82
N ALA A 72 13.58 -16.88 12.70
CA ALA A 72 12.78 -17.89 12.03
C ALA A 72 12.33 -19.02 12.97
N LYS A 73 13.15 -19.38 13.97
CA LYS A 73 12.84 -20.38 14.99
C LYS A 73 11.89 -19.88 16.08
N GLN A 74 11.59 -18.59 16.10
CA GLN A 74 10.77 -17.94 17.13
C GLN A 74 9.41 -17.47 16.57
N LEU A 75 9.31 -17.18 15.26
CA LEU A 75 8.05 -16.75 14.65
C LEU A 75 7.03 -17.91 14.62
N ASN A 76 6.20 -17.95 15.65
CA ASN A 76 5.15 -18.96 15.80
C ASN A 76 3.79 -18.27 16.10
N PRO A 77 3.10 -17.75 15.09
CA PRO A 77 1.91 -16.93 15.28
C PRO A 77 0.67 -17.75 15.66
N THR A 78 0.56 -18.13 16.92
CA THR A 78 -0.56 -18.95 17.42
C THR A 78 -1.91 -18.26 17.37
N GLY A 79 -1.93 -16.93 17.31
CA GLY A 79 -3.16 -16.12 17.19
C GLY A 79 -3.53 -15.76 15.74
N PHE A 80 -2.85 -16.34 14.74
CA PHE A 80 -3.09 -16.02 13.34
C PHE A 80 -4.51 -16.37 12.86
N ASP A 81 -5.31 -15.34 12.67
CA ASP A 81 -6.66 -15.42 12.10
C ASP A 81 -6.82 -14.42 10.93
N PRO A 82 -6.54 -14.85 9.69
CA PRO A 82 -6.68 -13.99 8.53
C PRO A 82 -8.14 -13.61 8.23
N THR A 83 -9.12 -14.37 8.74
CA THR A 83 -10.55 -14.04 8.62
C THR A 83 -10.90 -12.81 9.45
N GLN A 84 -10.33 -12.71 10.65
CA GLN A 84 -10.46 -11.53 11.50
C GLN A 84 -9.76 -10.32 10.87
N TRP A 85 -8.55 -10.48 10.31
CA TRP A 85 -7.86 -9.41 9.60
C TRP A 85 -8.71 -8.86 8.45
N ALA A 86 -9.20 -9.74 7.58
CA ALA A 86 -10.00 -9.34 6.43
C ALA A 86 -11.32 -8.67 6.83
N ARG A 87 -11.91 -9.07 7.97
CA ARG A 87 -13.09 -8.40 8.53
C ARG A 87 -12.76 -6.98 8.97
N VAL A 88 -11.72 -6.80 9.78
CA VAL A 88 -11.30 -5.47 10.26
C VAL A 88 -11.02 -4.52 9.10
N MET A 89 -10.31 -4.98 8.07
CA MET A 89 -10.00 -4.15 6.90
C MET A 89 -11.24 -3.84 6.05
N LYS A 90 -12.17 -4.79 5.93
CA LYS A 90 -13.46 -4.57 5.25
C LYS A 90 -14.31 -3.54 5.98
N ASP A 91 -14.40 -3.65 7.30
CA ASP A 91 -15.15 -2.75 8.15
C ASP A 91 -14.55 -1.34 8.15
N ALA A 92 -13.23 -1.22 7.98
CA ALA A 92 -12.51 0.03 7.74
C ALA A 92 -12.81 0.67 6.37
N GLY A 93 -13.49 -0.03 5.45
CA GLY A 93 -13.82 0.46 4.12
C GLY A 93 -12.78 0.15 3.05
N MET A 94 -11.73 -0.60 3.35
CA MET A 94 -10.70 -0.98 2.39
C MET A 94 -11.23 -1.92 1.32
N LYS A 95 -10.70 -1.84 0.10
CA LYS A 95 -11.19 -2.54 -1.08
C LYS A 95 -10.14 -3.43 -1.74
N TYR A 96 -8.86 -3.19 -1.52
CA TYR A 96 -7.77 -4.03 -1.97
C TYR A 96 -6.76 -4.27 -0.85
N MET A 97 -6.00 -5.35 -0.98
CA MET A 97 -5.00 -5.76 0.00
C MET A 97 -3.73 -6.18 -0.71
N ILE A 98 -2.60 -5.78 -0.15
CA ILE A 98 -1.26 -6.22 -0.55
C ILE A 98 -0.61 -6.86 0.67
N PHE A 99 -0.12 -8.11 0.53
CA PHE A 99 0.53 -8.85 1.60
C PHE A 99 2.01 -9.06 1.32
N THR A 100 2.89 -8.80 2.30
CA THR A 100 4.33 -9.07 2.20
C THR A 100 4.59 -10.57 2.18
N THR A 101 4.75 -11.13 0.98
CA THR A 101 5.06 -12.56 0.84
C THR A 101 6.50 -12.86 1.21
N LYS A 102 7.41 -11.94 0.91
CA LYS A 102 8.83 -11.98 1.26
C LYS A 102 9.37 -10.55 1.31
N HIS A 103 9.96 -10.13 2.43
CA HIS A 103 10.68 -8.85 2.55
C HIS A 103 12.17 -9.05 2.17
N HIS A 104 13.02 -8.03 2.31
CA HIS A 104 14.42 -8.06 1.87
C HIS A 104 15.27 -9.12 2.60
N ASP A 105 14.83 -9.56 3.78
CA ASP A 105 15.48 -10.64 4.55
C ASP A 105 15.37 -12.03 3.91
N GLY A 106 14.59 -12.18 2.85
CA GLY A 106 14.40 -13.46 2.17
C GLY A 106 13.43 -14.42 2.84
N PHE A 107 12.89 -14.10 4.03
CA PHE A 107 11.98 -15.01 4.72
C PHE A 107 10.61 -15.07 4.05
N CYS A 108 10.25 -16.27 3.58
CA CYS A 108 9.00 -16.51 2.87
C CYS A 108 7.84 -16.72 3.86
N MET A 109 6.80 -15.87 3.78
CA MET A 109 5.54 -16.02 4.52
C MET A 109 4.56 -16.97 3.79
N PHE A 110 5.09 -17.94 3.05
CA PHE A 110 4.38 -18.97 2.31
C PHE A 110 5.22 -20.26 2.24
N ASP A 111 4.60 -21.38 1.93
CA ASP A 111 5.29 -22.67 1.78
C ASP A 111 5.99 -22.75 0.41
N SER A 112 7.14 -22.06 0.27
CA SER A 112 7.89 -22.02 -0.98
C SER A 112 8.42 -23.39 -1.40
N LYS A 113 8.37 -23.68 -2.70
CA LYS A 113 9.01 -24.86 -3.32
C LYS A 113 10.49 -24.60 -3.66
N TYR A 114 10.91 -23.34 -3.60
CA TYR A 114 12.23 -22.90 -4.08
C TYR A 114 13.14 -22.41 -2.96
N ASP A 115 12.60 -22.30 -1.72
CA ASP A 115 13.36 -21.82 -0.57
C ASP A 115 12.84 -22.48 0.73
N ASP A 116 13.75 -23.07 1.49
CA ASP A 116 13.44 -23.61 2.81
C ASP A 116 13.43 -22.55 3.91
N PHE A 117 13.90 -21.32 3.62
CA PHE A 117 13.81 -20.18 4.54
C PHE A 117 12.39 -19.60 4.54
N SER A 118 11.48 -20.35 5.14
CA SER A 118 10.03 -20.15 5.04
C SER A 118 9.34 -20.44 6.36
N ILE A 119 8.30 -19.68 6.69
CA ILE A 119 7.45 -19.92 7.88
C ILE A 119 6.92 -21.36 7.95
N ALA A 120 6.74 -22.00 6.80
CA ALA A 120 6.28 -23.39 6.71
C ALA A 120 7.35 -24.44 7.09
N ARG A 121 8.61 -24.03 7.32
CA ARG A 121 9.74 -24.95 7.63
C ARG A 121 10.31 -24.78 9.04
N TYR A 122 9.90 -23.72 9.77
CA TYR A 122 10.43 -23.39 11.09
C TYR A 122 9.38 -23.57 12.20
N ALA A 123 9.29 -22.65 13.13
CA ALA A 123 8.46 -22.80 14.34
C ALA A 123 6.96 -23.03 14.04
N PHE A 124 6.46 -22.54 12.93
CA PHE A 124 5.05 -22.67 12.52
C PHE A 124 4.75 -23.88 11.61
N LYS A 125 5.75 -24.75 11.36
CA LYS A 125 5.70 -25.85 10.37
C LYS A 125 4.55 -26.87 10.61
N ASP A 126 4.20 -27.10 11.87
CA ASP A 126 3.20 -28.11 12.25
C ASP A 126 1.76 -27.51 12.28
N ASN A 127 1.63 -26.20 12.07
CA ASN A 127 0.33 -25.55 12.00
C ASN A 127 -0.34 -25.83 10.64
N PRO A 128 -1.63 -26.21 10.60
CA PRO A 128 -2.34 -26.43 9.33
C PRO A 128 -2.38 -25.19 8.43
N LYS A 129 -2.21 -23.97 9.00
CA LYS A 129 -2.14 -22.70 8.27
C LYS A 129 -0.71 -22.26 7.94
N ARG A 130 0.29 -23.17 7.95
CA ARG A 130 1.69 -22.84 7.71
C ARG A 130 1.97 -22.15 6.37
N ASP A 131 1.17 -22.42 5.33
CA ASP A 131 1.18 -21.64 4.09
C ASP A 131 0.34 -20.37 4.29
N VAL A 132 0.91 -19.41 5.04
CA VAL A 132 0.23 -18.20 5.50
C VAL A 132 -0.40 -17.43 4.34
N LEU A 133 0.32 -17.26 3.22
CA LEU A 133 -0.18 -16.57 2.03
C LEU A 133 -1.50 -17.15 1.54
N LYS A 134 -1.62 -18.47 1.49
CA LYS A 134 -2.84 -19.15 1.05
C LYS A 134 -4.06 -18.70 1.86
N TYR A 135 -3.94 -18.71 3.17
CA TYR A 135 -5.04 -18.38 4.07
C TYR A 135 -5.35 -16.88 4.08
N VAL A 136 -4.32 -16.02 3.97
CA VAL A 136 -4.52 -14.57 3.83
C VAL A 136 -5.28 -14.26 2.55
N LEU A 137 -4.80 -14.74 1.40
CA LEU A 137 -5.47 -14.49 0.11
C LEU A 137 -6.90 -15.01 0.10
N GLN A 138 -7.16 -16.21 0.66
CA GLN A 138 -8.51 -16.76 0.71
C GLN A 138 -9.45 -15.90 1.57
N ALA A 139 -9.02 -15.52 2.77
CA ALA A 139 -9.85 -14.72 3.70
C ALA A 139 -10.23 -13.35 3.12
N PHE A 140 -9.32 -12.69 2.39
CA PHE A 140 -9.60 -11.41 1.75
C PHE A 140 -10.43 -11.58 0.48
N ARG A 141 -10.20 -12.63 -0.31
CA ARG A 141 -11.03 -13.00 -1.48
C ARG A 141 -12.49 -13.20 -1.10
N ASP A 142 -12.75 -13.94 -0.01
CA ASP A 142 -14.10 -14.23 0.49
C ASP A 142 -14.86 -12.96 0.90
N ARG A 143 -14.13 -11.85 1.09
CA ARG A 143 -14.71 -10.52 1.38
C ARG A 143 -14.71 -9.57 0.19
N GLY A 144 -14.33 -10.06 -1.00
CA GLY A 144 -14.38 -9.29 -2.25
C GLY A 144 -13.30 -8.22 -2.37
N PHE A 145 -12.12 -8.44 -1.78
CA PHE A 145 -10.96 -7.60 -2.00
C PHE A 145 -10.30 -7.90 -3.34
N MET A 146 -9.73 -6.89 -3.98
CA MET A 146 -8.68 -7.08 -4.97
C MET A 146 -7.39 -7.47 -4.24
N LEU A 147 -6.66 -8.48 -4.74
CA LEU A 147 -5.58 -9.13 -4.01
C LEU A 147 -4.22 -8.83 -4.61
N GLY A 148 -3.29 -8.42 -3.76
CA GLY A 148 -1.90 -8.17 -4.12
C GLY A 148 -0.91 -8.99 -3.31
N THR A 149 0.15 -9.39 -3.97
CA THR A 149 1.35 -9.97 -3.37
C THR A 149 2.49 -8.98 -3.48
N TYR A 150 3.02 -8.53 -2.33
CA TYR A 150 4.28 -7.81 -2.27
C TYR A 150 5.42 -8.82 -2.34
N PHE A 151 6.43 -8.54 -3.13
CA PHE A 151 7.64 -9.33 -3.24
C PHE A 151 8.87 -8.43 -3.29
N SER A 152 9.84 -8.70 -2.44
CA SER A 152 11.13 -8.03 -2.48
C SER A 152 12.00 -8.62 -3.60
N LYS A 153 12.47 -7.77 -4.53
CA LYS A 153 13.41 -8.18 -5.57
C LYS A 153 14.79 -8.58 -5.01
N PRO A 154 15.39 -7.84 -4.06
CA PRO A 154 16.57 -8.31 -3.33
C PRO A 154 16.21 -9.40 -2.32
N ASP A 155 17.17 -10.26 -2.04
CA ASP A 155 17.09 -11.31 -1.02
C ASP A 155 18.43 -11.42 -0.29
N TRP A 156 18.49 -10.85 0.89
CA TRP A 156 19.74 -10.77 1.67
C TRP A 156 20.13 -12.08 2.37
N HIS A 157 19.24 -13.07 2.39
CA HIS A 157 19.55 -14.42 2.86
C HIS A 157 20.13 -15.29 1.74
N SER A 158 19.79 -15.00 0.50
CA SER A 158 20.24 -15.78 -0.66
C SER A 158 21.75 -15.64 -0.88
N GLN A 159 22.44 -16.78 -0.95
CA GLN A 159 23.86 -16.85 -1.30
C GLN A 159 24.13 -16.34 -2.73
N ASP A 160 23.14 -16.29 -3.58
CA ASP A 160 23.26 -15.75 -4.93
C ASP A 160 23.01 -14.24 -4.99
N TYR A 161 22.65 -13.60 -3.87
CA TYR A 161 22.55 -12.13 -3.71
C TYR A 161 23.65 -11.60 -2.76
N TRP A 162 23.72 -12.11 -1.52
CA TRP A 162 24.80 -11.86 -0.57
C TRP A 162 25.63 -13.13 -0.36
N TRP A 163 26.69 -13.25 -1.13
CA TRP A 163 27.58 -14.39 -1.09
C TRP A 163 28.51 -14.31 0.13
N ASP A 164 28.51 -15.31 0.98
CA ASP A 164 29.24 -15.36 2.25
C ASP A 164 30.78 -15.37 2.10
N VAL A 165 31.30 -15.72 0.91
CA VAL A 165 32.74 -15.62 0.58
C VAL A 165 33.24 -14.17 0.59
N TYR A 166 32.34 -13.19 0.38
CA TYR A 166 32.67 -11.78 0.41
C TYR A 166 32.01 -11.12 1.63
N PRO A 167 32.70 -10.18 2.32
CA PRO A 167 32.05 -9.40 3.35
C PRO A 167 30.86 -8.67 2.75
N THR A 168 29.75 -8.60 3.48
CA THR A 168 28.63 -7.75 3.10
C THR A 168 29.13 -6.31 3.08
N LYS A 169 29.16 -5.71 1.90
CA LYS A 169 29.53 -4.29 1.76
C LYS A 169 28.47 -3.43 2.45
N ARG A 170 28.86 -2.23 2.87
CA ARG A 170 27.88 -1.22 3.23
C ARG A 170 26.87 -1.05 2.10
N GLY A 171 25.60 -1.19 2.44
CA GLY A 171 24.48 -1.00 1.51
C GLY A 171 23.74 -2.28 1.18
N ARG A 172 22.71 -2.08 0.38
CA ARG A 172 21.62 -3.01 0.05
C ARG A 172 21.87 -3.87 -1.19
N ASN A 173 22.95 -3.59 -1.91
CA ASN A 173 23.24 -4.20 -3.21
C ASN A 173 23.93 -5.56 -3.07
N VAL A 174 24.04 -6.27 -4.20
CA VAL A 174 24.83 -7.48 -4.34
C VAL A 174 26.26 -7.23 -3.84
N ASN A 175 26.84 -8.16 -3.10
CA ASN A 175 28.16 -8.01 -2.48
C ASN A 175 29.33 -8.55 -3.33
N TYR A 176 29.06 -8.98 -4.56
CA TYR A 176 30.06 -9.47 -5.51
C TYR A 176 29.93 -8.78 -6.87
N ASP A 177 30.93 -8.94 -7.74
CA ASP A 177 30.88 -8.43 -9.11
C ASP A 177 30.14 -9.40 -10.02
N ILE A 178 28.93 -8.98 -10.46
CA ILE A 178 28.06 -9.77 -11.35
C ILE A 178 28.74 -10.07 -12.69
N LYS A 179 29.58 -9.16 -13.23
CA LYS A 179 30.28 -9.39 -14.49
C LYS A 179 31.34 -10.49 -14.36
N LYS A 180 31.95 -10.58 -13.19
CA LYS A 180 32.93 -11.64 -12.87
C LYS A 180 32.25 -12.97 -12.59
N TRP A 181 31.03 -12.96 -12.04
CA TRP A 181 30.31 -14.14 -11.59
C TRP A 181 28.89 -14.20 -12.20
N PRO A 182 28.73 -14.13 -13.55
CA PRO A 182 27.42 -14.03 -14.19
C PRO A 182 26.55 -15.26 -13.96
N TRP A 183 27.13 -16.44 -13.81
CA TRP A 183 26.40 -17.67 -13.55
C TRP A 183 25.67 -17.63 -12.19
N ARG A 184 26.21 -16.94 -11.18
CA ARG A 184 25.57 -16.78 -9.88
C ARG A 184 24.34 -15.87 -10.01
N TRP A 185 24.50 -14.75 -10.71
CA TRP A 185 23.39 -13.86 -10.98
C TRP A 185 22.29 -14.53 -11.82
N ASN A 186 22.63 -15.36 -12.77
CA ASN A 186 21.66 -16.14 -13.56
C ASN A 186 20.85 -17.12 -12.70
N ARG A 187 21.46 -17.75 -11.69
CA ARG A 187 20.73 -18.56 -10.72
C ARG A 187 19.79 -17.71 -9.88
N TYR A 188 20.23 -16.53 -9.43
CA TYR A 188 19.40 -15.61 -8.71
C TYR A 188 18.19 -15.16 -9.54
N LYS A 189 18.38 -14.78 -10.78
CA LYS A 189 17.29 -14.45 -11.74
C LYS A 189 16.26 -15.58 -11.82
N GLN A 190 16.72 -16.81 -11.99
CA GLN A 190 15.82 -17.96 -12.05
C GLN A 190 15.09 -18.20 -10.74
N PHE A 191 15.76 -18.01 -9.62
CA PHE A 191 15.16 -18.13 -8.29
C PHE A 191 14.03 -17.13 -8.07
N VAL A 192 14.26 -15.84 -8.32
CA VAL A 192 13.22 -14.82 -8.16
C VAL A 192 12.08 -14.98 -9.17
N TYR A 193 12.39 -15.36 -10.41
CA TYR A 193 11.37 -15.71 -11.42
C TYR A 193 10.46 -16.84 -10.91
N ASN A 194 11.04 -17.93 -10.42
CA ASN A 194 10.29 -19.06 -9.91
C ASN A 194 9.39 -18.68 -8.74
N GLN A 195 9.90 -17.91 -7.78
CA GLN A 195 9.11 -17.46 -6.63
C GLN A 195 7.98 -16.49 -7.04
N MET A 196 8.23 -15.55 -7.96
CA MET A 196 7.18 -14.64 -8.44
C MET A 196 6.07 -15.40 -9.19
N CYS A 197 6.43 -16.37 -10.03
CA CYS A 197 5.45 -17.26 -10.67
C CYS A 197 4.70 -18.11 -9.62
N GLU A 198 5.38 -18.57 -8.56
CA GLU A 198 4.77 -19.38 -7.51
C GLU A 198 3.69 -18.60 -6.73
N ILE A 199 4.00 -17.38 -6.27
CA ILE A 199 3.06 -16.57 -5.47
C ILE A 199 1.91 -15.98 -6.29
N THR A 200 1.98 -16.07 -7.60
CA THR A 200 0.93 -15.65 -8.53
C THR A 200 0.25 -16.82 -9.24
N ASP A 201 0.58 -18.07 -8.87
CA ASP A 201 -0.01 -19.27 -9.49
C ASP A 201 -1.49 -19.41 -9.09
N PRO A 202 -2.43 -19.27 -10.06
CA PRO A 202 -3.86 -19.37 -9.76
C PRO A 202 -4.31 -20.79 -9.35
N GLN A 203 -3.56 -21.82 -9.71
CA GLN A 203 -3.86 -23.19 -9.26
C GLN A 203 -3.57 -23.39 -7.77
N ARG A 204 -2.62 -22.64 -7.24
CA ARG A 204 -2.22 -22.74 -5.84
C ARG A 204 -2.92 -21.72 -4.94
N TYR A 205 -2.99 -20.47 -5.40
CA TYR A 205 -3.44 -19.34 -4.59
C TYR A 205 -4.73 -18.68 -5.10
N GLY A 206 -5.30 -19.19 -6.20
CA GLY A 206 -6.39 -18.51 -6.90
C GLY A 206 -5.91 -17.24 -7.61
N ASN A 207 -6.84 -16.45 -8.11
CA ASN A 207 -6.46 -15.22 -8.81
C ASN A 207 -5.80 -14.23 -7.87
N VAL A 208 -4.66 -13.68 -8.32
CA VAL A 208 -3.95 -12.56 -7.74
C VAL A 208 -4.04 -11.40 -8.73
N ASP A 209 -4.29 -10.21 -8.26
CA ASP A 209 -4.56 -9.05 -9.13
C ASP A 209 -3.35 -8.14 -9.29
N ILE A 210 -2.47 -8.09 -8.28
CA ILE A 210 -1.34 -7.17 -8.20
C ILE A 210 -0.09 -7.93 -7.76
N LEU A 211 0.99 -7.81 -8.51
CA LEU A 211 2.35 -8.16 -8.10
C LEU A 211 3.10 -6.87 -7.80
N TRP A 212 3.28 -6.57 -6.52
CA TRP A 212 3.88 -5.34 -6.02
C TRP A 212 5.36 -5.59 -5.66
N LEU A 213 6.27 -5.05 -6.46
CA LEU A 213 7.71 -5.34 -6.38
C LEU A 213 8.43 -4.21 -5.65
N ASP A 214 9.16 -4.58 -4.61
CA ASP A 214 10.03 -3.65 -3.89
C ASP A 214 11.51 -3.90 -4.19
N GLY A 215 12.36 -2.95 -3.77
CA GLY A 215 13.78 -3.01 -4.06
C GLY A 215 14.14 -2.37 -5.40
N GLY A 216 13.76 -1.10 -5.60
CA GLY A 216 14.00 -0.35 -6.84
C GLY A 216 15.47 -0.21 -7.24
N TRP A 217 16.42 -0.54 -6.36
CA TRP A 217 17.84 -0.59 -6.71
C TRP A 217 18.23 -1.87 -7.48
N VAL A 218 17.39 -2.90 -7.49
CA VAL A 218 17.56 -4.08 -8.32
C VAL A 218 17.02 -3.76 -9.72
N CYS A 219 17.90 -3.23 -10.56
CA CYS A 219 17.60 -2.70 -11.88
C CYS A 219 18.83 -2.75 -12.81
N LYS A 220 18.60 -2.53 -14.10
CA LYS A 220 19.65 -2.53 -15.14
C LYS A 220 20.73 -1.48 -14.87
N GLU A 221 20.34 -0.30 -14.41
CA GLU A 221 21.23 0.83 -14.13
C GLU A 221 22.27 0.50 -13.07
N ASN A 222 21.93 -0.39 -12.16
CA ASN A 222 22.82 -0.91 -11.12
C ASN A 222 23.49 -2.25 -11.50
N ASN A 223 23.44 -2.67 -12.76
CA ASN A 223 23.86 -3.98 -13.24
C ASN A 223 23.15 -5.17 -12.53
N GLN A 224 21.96 -4.95 -11.98
CA GLN A 224 21.15 -5.96 -11.29
C GLN A 224 19.86 -6.24 -12.07
N ASP A 225 20.00 -6.53 -13.37
CA ASP A 225 18.87 -6.87 -14.24
C ASP A 225 18.35 -8.28 -13.92
N ILE A 226 17.09 -8.35 -13.47
CA ILE A 226 16.39 -9.62 -13.20
C ILE A 226 15.50 -10.09 -14.36
N ASP A 227 15.53 -9.40 -15.51
CA ASP A 227 14.76 -9.73 -16.71
C ASP A 227 13.23 -9.60 -16.50
N MET A 228 12.80 -8.37 -16.20
CA MET A 228 11.38 -8.07 -16.00
C MET A 228 10.47 -8.48 -17.16
N PRO A 229 10.87 -8.38 -18.46
CA PRO A 229 10.06 -8.93 -19.55
C PRO A 229 9.74 -10.42 -19.40
N HIS A 230 10.74 -11.24 -19.06
CA HIS A 230 10.55 -12.67 -18.84
C HIS A 230 9.68 -12.96 -17.61
N ILE A 231 9.88 -12.22 -16.52
CA ILE A 231 9.03 -12.31 -15.32
C ILE A 231 7.58 -11.96 -15.66
N ALA A 232 7.36 -10.85 -16.37
CA ALA A 232 6.02 -10.40 -16.74
C ALA A 232 5.28 -11.43 -17.61
N GLU A 233 5.97 -12.04 -18.59
CA GLU A 233 5.42 -13.14 -19.39
C GLU A 233 5.03 -14.32 -18.51
N GLY A 234 5.91 -14.74 -17.57
CA GLY A 234 5.66 -15.88 -16.70
C GLY A 234 4.45 -15.67 -15.78
N VAL A 235 4.39 -14.56 -15.05
CA VAL A 235 3.31 -14.26 -14.09
C VAL A 235 1.98 -13.96 -14.76
N ARG A 236 1.98 -13.42 -15.99
CA ARG A 236 0.77 -13.14 -16.77
C ARG A 236 0.25 -14.31 -17.59
N ARG A 237 1.02 -15.40 -17.74
CA ARG A 237 0.62 -16.55 -18.57
C ARG A 237 -0.78 -17.06 -18.26
N ASN A 238 -1.11 -17.19 -16.98
CA ASN A 238 -2.42 -17.67 -16.52
C ASN A 238 -3.30 -16.55 -15.94
N GLN A 239 -2.79 -15.33 -15.87
CA GLN A 239 -3.47 -14.16 -15.32
C GLN A 239 -3.14 -12.89 -16.14
N PRO A 240 -3.58 -12.81 -17.41
CA PRO A 240 -3.09 -11.79 -18.35
C PRO A 240 -3.40 -10.35 -17.94
N GLY A 241 -4.35 -10.13 -17.03
CA GLY A 241 -4.66 -8.82 -16.48
C GLY A 241 -3.89 -8.45 -15.20
N LEU A 242 -2.93 -9.27 -14.75
CA LEU A 242 -2.15 -9.01 -13.52
C LEU A 242 -1.42 -7.66 -13.62
N LEU A 243 -1.66 -6.78 -12.65
CA LEU A 243 -0.92 -5.53 -12.51
C LEU A 243 0.47 -5.83 -11.96
N ILE A 244 1.50 -5.33 -12.60
CA ILE A 244 2.89 -5.39 -12.12
C ILE A 244 3.28 -3.98 -11.69
N VAL A 245 3.85 -3.86 -10.50
CA VAL A 245 4.26 -2.59 -9.91
C VAL A 245 5.74 -2.67 -9.58
N ASP A 246 6.58 -2.49 -10.59
CA ASP A 246 8.04 -2.44 -10.44
C ASP A 246 8.47 -1.06 -9.96
N ARG A 247 8.28 -0.83 -8.66
CA ARG A 247 8.39 0.47 -7.99
C ARG A 247 9.67 1.23 -8.34
N THR A 248 9.50 2.51 -8.68
CA THR A 248 10.58 3.49 -8.88
C THR A 248 11.51 3.21 -10.06
N ILE A 249 11.16 2.25 -10.92
CA ILE A 249 11.95 1.91 -12.12
C ILE A 249 11.43 2.67 -13.34
N GLY A 250 10.13 2.89 -13.40
CA GLY A 250 9.47 3.40 -14.62
C GLY A 250 9.28 2.31 -15.68
N GLY A 251 8.76 2.71 -16.84
CA GLY A 251 8.58 1.81 -17.96
C GLY A 251 7.30 0.94 -17.86
N PRO A 252 7.17 -0.09 -18.71
CA PRO A 252 5.91 -0.80 -18.93
C PRO A 252 5.49 -1.72 -17.78
N TYR A 253 6.37 -1.96 -16.80
CA TYR A 253 6.12 -2.85 -15.67
C TYR A 253 5.87 -2.10 -14.36
N GLU A 254 5.85 -0.77 -14.36
CA GLU A 254 5.35 0.06 -13.27
C GLU A 254 3.93 0.54 -13.63
N ASN A 255 2.92 -0.36 -13.55
CA ASN A 255 1.56 -0.06 -14.00
C ASN A 255 0.88 1.05 -13.19
N TYR A 256 1.36 1.38 -12.02
CA TYR A 256 1.08 2.61 -11.28
C TYR A 256 2.28 2.99 -10.41
N GLN A 257 2.50 4.28 -10.23
CA GLN A 257 3.60 4.78 -9.39
C GLN A 257 3.24 4.73 -7.90
N THR A 258 4.25 4.65 -7.04
CA THR A 258 4.05 4.45 -5.59
C THR A 258 4.86 5.45 -4.76
N PRO A 259 4.48 6.75 -4.71
CA PRO A 259 5.10 7.70 -3.80
C PRO A 259 4.97 7.22 -2.35
N GLU A 260 6.12 7.02 -1.71
CA GLU A 260 6.19 6.45 -0.36
C GLU A 260 6.20 7.54 0.71
N ARG A 261 5.35 7.39 1.73
CA ARG A 261 5.21 8.28 2.89
C ARG A 261 4.91 9.74 2.52
N THR A 262 4.46 9.97 1.30
CA THR A 262 4.18 11.31 0.78
C THR A 262 2.95 11.29 -0.13
N VAL A 263 2.37 12.47 -0.33
CA VAL A 263 1.36 12.74 -1.34
C VAL A 263 1.97 13.69 -2.36
N PRO A 264 1.88 13.44 -3.67
CA PRO A 264 2.38 14.34 -4.69
C PRO A 264 1.84 15.77 -4.51
N GLU A 265 2.68 16.76 -4.77
CA GLU A 265 2.29 18.17 -4.59
C GLU A 265 1.09 18.56 -5.47
N LYS A 266 1.06 18.01 -6.70
CA LYS A 266 0.03 18.29 -7.72
C LYS A 266 -0.62 17.01 -8.22
N GLN A 267 -1.71 17.13 -8.97
CA GLN A 267 -2.27 16.00 -9.71
C GLN A 267 -1.24 15.39 -10.66
N ILE A 268 -1.23 14.06 -10.72
CA ILE A 268 -0.42 13.30 -11.65
C ILE A 268 -1.37 12.72 -12.72
N PRO A 269 -1.05 12.82 -14.03
CA PRO A 269 -1.97 12.43 -15.11
C PRO A 269 -2.01 10.91 -15.39
N HIS A 270 -1.36 10.09 -14.58
CA HIS A 270 -1.33 8.64 -14.70
C HIS A 270 -1.63 7.97 -13.35
N PRO A 271 -1.88 6.66 -13.30
CA PRO A 271 -2.20 5.95 -12.06
C PRO A 271 -1.08 5.99 -11.03
N TRP A 272 -1.44 6.23 -9.78
CA TRP A 272 -0.48 6.24 -8.67
C TRP A 272 -1.15 5.89 -7.33
N GLU A 273 -0.35 5.41 -6.40
CA GLU A 273 -0.74 4.98 -5.08
C GLU A 273 0.17 5.60 -4.02
N SER A 274 -0.37 6.41 -3.13
CA SER A 274 0.38 6.80 -1.93
C SER A 274 0.44 5.62 -0.97
N CYS A 275 1.63 5.13 -0.66
CA CYS A 275 1.80 4.10 0.36
C CYS A 275 2.30 4.75 1.66
N ILE A 276 1.47 4.68 2.71
CA ILE A 276 1.70 5.37 4.00
C ILE A 276 1.36 4.41 5.15
N PRO A 277 2.25 4.21 6.14
CA PRO A 277 1.92 3.39 7.30
C PRO A 277 0.92 4.08 8.24
N LEU A 278 0.09 3.30 8.92
CA LEU A 278 -0.84 3.80 9.95
C LEU A 278 -0.09 4.32 11.18
N SER A 279 1.06 3.75 11.48
CA SER A 279 2.01 4.24 12.48
C SER A 279 3.23 4.91 11.81
N ASP A 280 4.35 5.00 12.52
CA ASP A 280 5.61 5.47 11.93
C ASP A 280 6.35 4.35 11.18
N ASP A 281 6.08 3.08 11.50
CA ASP A 281 6.71 1.90 10.92
C ASP A 281 5.73 1.11 10.05
N TRP A 282 6.27 0.35 9.08
CA TRP A 282 5.48 -0.53 8.23
C TRP A 282 5.08 -1.81 8.96
N GLY A 283 6.05 -2.45 9.63
CA GLY A 283 5.85 -3.60 10.49
C GLY A 283 5.35 -3.24 11.88
N TRP A 284 5.05 -4.25 12.68
CA TRP A 284 4.71 -4.06 14.07
C TRP A 284 5.92 -3.64 14.91
N VAL A 285 5.73 -2.63 15.76
CA VAL A 285 6.66 -2.23 16.81
C VAL A 285 5.93 -2.11 18.15
N PRO A 286 6.62 -2.29 19.33
CA PRO A 286 5.95 -2.36 20.63
C PRO A 286 5.26 -1.06 21.08
N ARG A 287 5.74 0.09 20.64
CA ARG A 287 5.24 1.42 21.05
C ARG A 287 5.18 2.35 19.85
N PRO A 288 4.25 2.11 18.92
CA PRO A 288 4.14 2.92 17.71
C PRO A 288 3.51 4.29 18.00
N HIS A 289 3.93 5.30 17.24
CA HIS A 289 3.19 6.55 17.18
C HIS A 289 2.13 6.43 16.08
N TRP A 290 0.88 6.49 16.48
CA TRP A 290 -0.24 6.30 15.58
C TRP A 290 -0.72 7.60 14.94
N LYS A 291 -0.99 7.57 13.66
CA LYS A 291 -1.79 8.61 12.99
C LYS A 291 -3.23 8.55 13.50
N THR A 292 -3.86 9.71 13.66
CA THR A 292 -5.27 9.75 14.04
C THR A 292 -6.17 9.36 12.85
N PRO A 293 -7.39 8.88 13.09
CA PRO A 293 -8.34 8.59 12.01
C PRO A 293 -8.59 9.80 11.12
N GLU A 294 -8.71 11.00 11.69
CA GLU A 294 -8.94 12.27 10.99
C GLU A 294 -7.77 12.60 10.06
N LYS A 295 -6.53 12.33 10.48
CA LYS A 295 -5.35 12.53 9.64
C LYS A 295 -5.34 11.58 8.45
N VAL A 296 -5.67 10.30 8.66
CA VAL A 296 -5.75 9.30 7.58
C VAL A 296 -6.86 9.67 6.59
N ILE A 297 -8.05 10.05 7.09
CA ILE A 297 -9.19 10.46 6.24
C ILE A 297 -8.82 11.71 5.43
N SER A 298 -8.18 12.70 6.05
CA SER A 298 -7.74 13.93 5.37
C SER A 298 -6.70 13.63 4.28
N THR A 299 -5.78 12.71 4.55
CA THR A 299 -4.82 12.23 3.54
C THR A 299 -5.53 11.51 2.39
N LEU A 300 -6.51 10.66 2.69
CA LEU A 300 -7.31 9.98 1.65
C LEU A 300 -8.07 10.97 0.78
N MET A 301 -8.67 12.02 1.38
CA MET A 301 -9.33 13.11 0.63
C MET A 301 -8.39 13.79 -0.36
N GLU A 302 -7.20 14.15 0.10
CA GLU A 302 -6.16 14.77 -0.74
C GLU A 302 -5.72 13.86 -1.88
N VAL A 303 -5.42 12.59 -1.56
CA VAL A 303 -4.99 11.58 -2.53
C VAL A 303 -6.02 11.39 -3.62
N VAL A 304 -7.30 11.18 -3.28
CA VAL A 304 -8.34 10.94 -4.29
C VAL A 304 -8.65 12.18 -5.13
N ALA A 305 -8.59 13.37 -4.54
CA ALA A 305 -8.75 14.63 -5.27
C ALA A 305 -7.61 14.86 -6.27
N LYS A 306 -6.43 14.38 -5.97
CA LYS A 306 -5.26 14.41 -6.86
C LYS A 306 -5.20 13.24 -7.86
N GLY A 307 -6.19 12.32 -7.82
CA GLY A 307 -6.33 11.23 -8.79
C GLY A 307 -5.62 9.92 -8.42
N GLY A 308 -5.15 9.78 -7.18
CA GLY A 308 -4.49 8.58 -6.67
C GLY A 308 -5.37 7.67 -5.83
N ASP A 309 -4.78 6.58 -5.41
CA ASP A 309 -5.28 5.65 -4.40
C ASP A 309 -4.37 5.70 -3.16
N LEU A 310 -4.92 5.39 -1.99
CA LEU A 310 -4.17 5.30 -0.73
C LEU A 310 -4.09 3.85 -0.29
N VAL A 311 -2.87 3.32 -0.10
CA VAL A 311 -2.65 2.07 0.62
C VAL A 311 -2.09 2.36 2.01
N LEU A 312 -2.79 1.90 3.04
CA LEU A 312 -2.42 2.11 4.43
C LEU A 312 -1.66 0.91 4.98
N GLY A 313 -0.43 1.14 5.47
CA GLY A 313 0.39 0.09 6.07
C GLY A 313 -0.12 -0.31 7.45
N VAL A 314 -0.27 -1.61 7.68
CA VAL A 314 -0.62 -2.20 8.98
C VAL A 314 0.27 -3.40 9.23
N GLY A 315 0.98 -3.44 10.36
CA GLY A 315 1.85 -4.54 10.77
C GLY A 315 1.17 -5.43 11.82
N PRO A 316 0.88 -6.70 11.51
CA PRO A 316 0.47 -7.67 12.53
C PRO A 316 1.56 -7.94 13.55
N THR A 317 1.17 -8.24 14.80
CA THR A 317 2.08 -8.63 15.87
C THR A 317 2.75 -9.98 15.57
N PRO A 318 3.83 -10.36 16.27
CA PRO A 318 4.45 -11.68 16.08
C PRO A 318 3.49 -12.85 16.36
N GLU A 319 2.45 -12.65 17.19
CA GLU A 319 1.40 -13.64 17.45
C GLU A 319 0.37 -13.72 16.30
N GLY A 320 0.41 -12.80 15.33
CA GLY A 320 -0.53 -12.74 14.22
C GLY A 320 -1.80 -11.96 14.51
N LEU A 321 -1.75 -10.99 15.42
CA LEU A 321 -2.90 -10.16 15.79
C LEU A 321 -2.76 -8.74 15.20
N ILE A 322 -3.89 -8.10 14.91
CA ILE A 322 -3.92 -6.65 14.67
C ILE A 322 -4.07 -5.96 16.01
N GLN A 323 -3.18 -5.02 16.33
CA GLN A 323 -3.19 -4.29 17.61
C GLN A 323 -4.55 -3.61 17.84
N PRO A 324 -5.11 -3.66 19.08
CA PRO A 324 -6.39 -3.05 19.40
C PRO A 324 -6.46 -1.56 19.04
N GLU A 325 -5.35 -0.84 19.21
CA GLU A 325 -5.23 0.59 18.87
C GLU A 325 -5.34 0.84 17.35
N ALA A 326 -4.80 -0.07 16.53
CA ALA A 326 -4.98 -0.03 15.08
C ALA A 326 -6.44 -0.33 14.72
N VAL A 327 -7.03 -1.36 15.33
CA VAL A 327 -8.44 -1.73 15.11
C VAL A 327 -9.36 -0.56 15.40
N ALA A 328 -9.20 0.11 16.54
CA ALA A 328 -10.02 1.25 16.94
C ALA A 328 -9.96 2.40 15.92
N ARG A 329 -8.77 2.68 15.35
CA ARG A 329 -8.57 3.69 14.31
C ARG A 329 -9.22 3.29 12.98
N LEU A 330 -9.03 2.04 12.58
CA LEU A 330 -9.63 1.48 11.36
C LEU A 330 -11.16 1.50 11.44
N GLU A 331 -11.74 1.17 12.58
CA GLU A 331 -13.19 1.27 12.81
C GLU A 331 -13.69 2.71 12.70
N ALA A 332 -12.93 3.69 13.23
CA ALA A 332 -13.30 5.11 13.12
C ALA A 332 -13.26 5.58 11.66
N ILE A 333 -12.23 5.20 10.90
CA ILE A 333 -12.13 5.47 9.46
C ILE A 333 -13.32 4.83 8.73
N GLY A 334 -13.65 3.58 9.06
CA GLY A 334 -14.78 2.86 8.47
C GLY A 334 -16.14 3.51 8.75
N ARG A 335 -16.35 4.02 9.97
CA ARG A 335 -17.57 4.78 10.29
C ARG A 335 -17.70 6.02 9.40
N TRP A 336 -16.61 6.75 9.21
CA TRP A 336 -16.60 7.92 8.35
C TRP A 336 -16.88 7.55 6.88
N LEU A 337 -16.23 6.49 6.36
CA LEU A 337 -16.38 6.03 4.98
C LEU A 337 -17.78 5.47 4.69
N ARG A 338 -18.44 4.83 5.65
CA ARG A 338 -19.85 4.42 5.49
C ARG A 338 -20.77 5.63 5.25
N ALA A 339 -20.49 6.74 5.90
CA ALA A 339 -21.29 7.97 5.73
C ALA A 339 -20.90 8.76 4.48
N ASN A 340 -19.62 8.85 4.14
CA ASN A 340 -19.07 9.76 3.15
C ASN A 340 -18.45 9.09 1.91
N GLY A 341 -18.45 7.77 1.84
CA GLY A 341 -17.75 6.99 0.81
C GLY A 341 -18.17 7.29 -0.63
N LEU A 342 -19.35 7.83 -0.85
CA LEU A 342 -19.80 8.32 -2.16
C LEU A 342 -18.88 9.40 -2.75
N ALA A 343 -18.22 10.18 -1.88
CA ALA A 343 -17.28 11.22 -2.29
C ALA A 343 -15.86 10.72 -2.52
N ILE A 344 -15.61 9.43 -2.23
CA ILE A 344 -14.30 8.78 -2.30
C ILE A 344 -14.26 7.73 -3.41
N TYR A 345 -15.07 6.64 -3.28
CA TYR A 345 -15.04 5.51 -4.20
C TYR A 345 -15.68 5.83 -5.55
N ASN A 346 -15.15 5.22 -6.62
CA ASN A 346 -15.64 5.42 -7.98
C ASN A 346 -15.68 6.88 -8.42
N THR A 347 -14.81 7.72 -7.84
CA THR A 347 -14.69 9.13 -8.20
C THR A 347 -13.51 9.37 -9.13
N VAL A 348 -13.55 10.49 -9.82
CA VAL A 348 -12.49 11.01 -10.67
C VAL A 348 -12.04 12.38 -10.19
N PRO A 349 -10.78 12.78 -10.44
CA PRO A 349 -10.31 14.11 -10.11
C PRO A 349 -11.01 15.17 -10.95
N THR A 350 -11.14 16.38 -10.42
CA THR A 350 -11.66 17.55 -11.14
C THR A 350 -10.52 18.45 -11.59
N LYS A 351 -10.76 19.30 -12.60
CA LYS A 351 -9.77 20.30 -13.03
C LYS A 351 -9.45 21.27 -11.87
N ASN A 352 -10.47 21.73 -11.15
CA ASN A 352 -10.34 22.53 -9.95
C ASN A 352 -10.40 21.63 -8.71
N TYR A 353 -9.37 20.82 -8.50
CA TYR A 353 -9.33 19.81 -7.45
C TYR A 353 -9.09 20.36 -6.05
N HIS A 354 -8.72 21.65 -5.93
CA HIS A 354 -8.42 22.29 -4.64
C HIS A 354 -8.79 23.77 -4.67
N SER A 355 -9.47 24.25 -3.62
CA SER A 355 -9.75 25.68 -3.42
C SER A 355 -9.91 25.98 -1.92
N GLY A 356 -9.06 26.85 -1.38
CA GLY A 356 -9.00 27.12 0.07
C GLY A 356 -8.64 25.83 0.83
N ASN A 357 -9.50 25.44 1.78
CA ASN A 357 -9.31 24.21 2.56
C ASN A 357 -10.10 23.02 1.99
N LEU A 358 -10.60 23.10 0.77
CA LEU A 358 -11.46 22.09 0.18
C LEU A 358 -10.77 21.34 -0.95
N TRP A 359 -10.88 20.01 -0.92
CA TRP A 359 -10.56 19.14 -2.03
C TRP A 359 -11.83 18.81 -2.81
N PHE A 360 -11.70 18.50 -4.10
CA PHE A 360 -12.85 18.20 -4.95
C PHE A 360 -12.64 16.92 -5.75
N THR A 361 -13.70 16.12 -5.80
CA THR A 361 -13.83 14.95 -6.68
C THR A 361 -15.16 15.05 -7.46
N ALA A 362 -15.29 14.22 -8.49
CA ALA A 362 -16.52 14.11 -9.27
C ALA A 362 -16.94 12.64 -9.44
N SER A 363 -18.24 12.42 -9.66
CA SER A 363 -18.72 11.15 -10.22
C SER A 363 -18.14 10.95 -11.63
N LYS A 364 -18.01 9.71 -12.06
CA LYS A 364 -17.44 9.38 -13.39
C LYS A 364 -18.16 10.02 -14.57
N ASP A 365 -19.48 10.23 -14.43
CA ASP A 365 -20.30 10.91 -15.44
C ASP A 365 -20.22 12.45 -15.36
N GLY A 366 -19.43 12.97 -14.43
CA GLY A 366 -19.24 14.41 -14.22
C GLY A 366 -20.46 15.17 -13.72
N ARG A 367 -21.58 14.49 -13.42
CA ARG A 367 -22.84 15.16 -13.03
C ARG A 367 -22.88 15.60 -11.57
N THR A 368 -22.15 14.89 -10.71
CA THR A 368 -22.08 15.17 -9.27
C THR A 368 -20.66 15.57 -8.90
N LEU A 369 -20.55 16.67 -8.17
CA LEU A 369 -19.31 17.12 -7.54
C LEU A 369 -19.38 16.89 -6.03
N TYR A 370 -18.22 16.63 -5.47
CA TYR A 370 -18.04 16.46 -4.03
C TYR A 370 -16.98 17.45 -3.56
N ALA A 371 -17.30 18.20 -2.49
CA ALA A 371 -16.34 19.03 -1.78
C ALA A 371 -15.97 18.34 -0.47
N LEU A 372 -14.70 18.05 -0.28
CA LEU A 372 -14.14 17.32 0.84
C LEU A 372 -13.43 18.32 1.77
N TYR A 373 -13.91 18.45 3.00
CA TYR A 373 -13.30 19.28 4.03
C TYR A 373 -12.44 18.42 4.95
N PRO A 374 -11.10 18.52 4.89
CA PRO A 374 -10.21 17.76 5.74
C PRO A 374 -10.27 18.24 7.18
N SER A 375 -9.80 17.41 8.11
CA SER A 375 -9.66 17.77 9.51
C SER A 375 -8.77 19.01 9.68
N GLN A 376 -9.20 19.91 10.55
CA GLN A 376 -8.47 21.13 10.96
C GLN A 376 -8.28 21.09 12.48
N PRO A 377 -7.26 20.35 12.98
CA PRO A 377 -7.03 20.22 14.41
C PRO A 377 -6.86 21.59 15.09
N GLY A 378 -7.48 21.76 16.25
CA GLY A 378 -7.40 22.99 17.01
C GLY A 378 -8.32 24.13 16.55
N ASN A 379 -9.00 23.98 15.38
CA ASN A 379 -9.95 24.97 14.91
C ASN A 379 -11.39 24.63 15.34
N ASP A 380 -12.20 25.66 15.54
CA ASP A 380 -13.63 25.50 15.74
C ASP A 380 -14.32 24.88 14.52
N ALA A 381 -15.52 24.31 14.73
CA ALA A 381 -16.35 23.82 13.64
C ALA A 381 -16.69 24.99 12.69
N PRO A 382 -16.42 24.85 11.38
CA PRO A 382 -16.64 25.93 10.44
C PRO A 382 -18.14 26.28 10.36
N ARG A 383 -18.43 27.58 10.27
CA ARG A 383 -19.79 28.11 10.09
C ARG A 383 -20.06 28.42 8.63
N THR A 384 -19.01 28.69 7.92
CA THR A 384 -19.08 29.10 6.51
C THR A 384 -17.92 28.46 5.77
N LEU A 385 -18.19 27.94 4.59
CA LEU A 385 -17.18 27.47 3.65
C LEU A 385 -17.26 28.32 2.40
N SER A 386 -16.12 28.69 1.85
CA SER A 386 -16.06 29.44 0.60
C SER A 386 -15.02 28.80 -0.34
N TRP A 387 -15.32 28.77 -1.63
CA TRP A 387 -14.40 28.30 -2.67
C TRP A 387 -14.68 29.04 -4.00
N SER A 388 -13.74 28.94 -4.93
CA SER A 388 -13.88 29.46 -6.29
C SER A 388 -13.87 28.32 -7.31
N GLY A 389 -14.65 28.49 -8.37
CA GLY A 389 -14.90 27.42 -9.34
C GLY A 389 -15.82 26.32 -8.80
N ASN A 390 -15.98 25.22 -9.53
CA ASN A 390 -16.88 24.12 -9.14
C ASN A 390 -18.25 24.61 -8.66
N VAL A 391 -18.87 25.51 -9.43
CA VAL A 391 -20.13 26.20 -9.08
C VAL A 391 -21.28 25.18 -9.03
N PRO A 392 -22.04 25.09 -7.91
CA PRO A 392 -23.14 24.17 -7.79
C PRO A 392 -24.36 24.59 -8.65
N LYS A 393 -24.97 23.59 -9.31
CA LYS A 393 -26.32 23.74 -9.87
C LYS A 393 -27.32 23.23 -8.83
N GLY A 394 -28.00 24.18 -8.18
CA GLY A 394 -29.01 23.86 -7.16
C GLY A 394 -28.45 23.71 -5.77
N LYS A 395 -28.94 22.74 -5.01
CA LYS A 395 -28.66 22.59 -3.58
C LYS A 395 -27.33 21.90 -3.29
N VAL A 396 -26.59 22.43 -2.32
CA VAL A 396 -25.47 21.76 -1.70
C VAL A 396 -25.95 20.96 -0.48
N VAL A 397 -25.52 19.74 -0.35
CA VAL A 397 -25.98 18.80 0.69
C VAL A 397 -24.78 18.31 1.50
N LEU A 398 -24.88 18.37 2.84
CA LEU A 398 -23.93 17.73 3.75
C LEU A 398 -24.18 16.22 3.74
N ILE A 399 -23.19 15.45 3.27
CA ILE A 399 -23.25 14.00 3.23
C ILE A 399 -23.29 13.41 4.65
N GLY A 400 -23.92 12.26 4.84
CA GLY A 400 -24.07 11.60 6.13
C GLY A 400 -25.21 12.14 7.01
N LYS A 401 -25.69 13.37 6.74
CA LYS A 401 -26.87 13.96 7.40
C LYS A 401 -27.98 14.30 6.42
N ASP A 402 -27.72 14.18 5.13
CA ASP A 402 -28.62 14.59 4.02
C ASP A 402 -29.18 16.00 4.19
N LEU A 403 -28.40 16.88 4.85
CA LEU A 403 -28.81 18.22 5.22
C LEU A 403 -28.56 19.21 4.06
N LYS A 404 -29.61 19.86 3.56
CA LYS A 404 -29.51 20.90 2.56
C LYS A 404 -28.97 22.16 3.20
N LEU A 405 -27.96 22.77 2.59
CA LEU A 405 -27.25 23.94 3.10
C LEU A 405 -27.64 25.18 2.36
N LYS A 406 -27.70 26.33 3.08
CA LYS A 406 -27.85 27.64 2.47
C LYS A 406 -26.61 27.96 1.64
N THR A 407 -26.82 28.29 0.36
CA THR A 407 -25.72 28.48 -0.59
C THR A 407 -25.95 29.85 -1.28
N SER A 408 -24.88 30.65 -1.41
CA SER A 408 -24.80 31.87 -2.17
C SER A 408 -23.74 31.72 -3.26
N VAL A 409 -24.03 32.20 -4.46
CA VAL A 409 -23.12 32.14 -5.61
C VAL A 409 -23.01 33.55 -6.20
N GLN A 410 -21.76 34.01 -6.36
CA GLN A 410 -21.42 35.27 -6.99
C GLN A 410 -20.32 35.04 -8.04
N GLY A 411 -20.69 34.92 -9.30
CA GLY A 411 -19.78 34.48 -10.36
C GLY A 411 -19.30 33.11 -10.12
N GLU A 412 -18.00 32.93 -9.99
CA GLU A 412 -17.35 31.64 -9.65
C GLU A 412 -17.20 31.42 -8.13
N ASN A 413 -17.49 32.42 -7.31
CA ASN A 413 -17.35 32.34 -5.87
C ASN A 413 -18.61 31.75 -5.23
N VAL A 414 -18.40 30.69 -4.47
CA VAL A 414 -19.45 29.94 -3.77
C VAL A 414 -19.26 30.09 -2.27
N THR A 415 -20.31 30.38 -1.55
CA THR A 415 -20.34 30.41 -0.08
C THR A 415 -21.47 29.55 0.44
N VAL A 416 -21.14 28.63 1.36
CA VAL A 416 -22.08 27.68 1.98
C VAL A 416 -22.10 27.92 3.49
N THR A 417 -23.29 28.05 4.07
CA THR A 417 -23.48 28.20 5.52
C THR A 417 -23.85 26.90 6.15
N LEU A 418 -23.07 26.48 7.19
CA LEU A 418 -23.27 25.30 8.00
C LEU A 418 -24.06 25.66 9.26
N PRO A 419 -25.24 25.04 9.52
CA PRO A 419 -25.97 25.24 10.76
C PRO A 419 -25.14 24.81 12.00
N ARG A 420 -25.41 25.42 13.14
CA ARG A 420 -24.75 25.13 14.40
C ARG A 420 -24.91 23.64 14.78
N GLY A 421 -23.82 22.95 15.10
CA GLY A 421 -23.84 21.53 15.45
C GLY A 421 -24.04 20.56 14.27
N SER A 422 -24.07 21.06 13.02
CA SER A 422 -24.14 20.19 11.83
C SER A 422 -22.84 19.44 11.57
N VAL A 423 -21.71 20.01 11.95
CA VAL A 423 -20.37 19.40 11.91
C VAL A 423 -19.68 19.65 13.25
N LYS A 424 -18.70 18.82 13.61
CA LYS A 424 -17.92 18.99 14.84
C LYS A 424 -16.56 19.59 14.53
N ALA A 425 -15.98 20.23 15.56
CA ALA A 425 -14.61 20.75 15.51
C ALA A 425 -13.62 19.62 15.19
N GLY A 426 -12.70 19.85 14.26
CA GLY A 426 -11.67 18.90 13.88
C GLY A 426 -12.13 17.69 13.06
N GLU A 427 -13.44 17.42 12.92
CA GLU A 427 -13.91 16.27 12.14
C GLU A 427 -13.93 16.59 10.62
N PRO A 428 -13.39 15.67 9.77
CA PRO A 428 -13.52 15.78 8.33
C PRO A 428 -14.94 15.44 7.89
N PHE A 429 -15.43 16.11 6.82
CA PHE A 429 -16.76 15.85 6.25
C PHE A 429 -16.80 16.12 4.75
N ALA A 430 -17.87 15.74 4.09
CA ALA A 430 -18.04 15.90 2.66
C ALA A 430 -19.40 16.54 2.30
N LEU A 431 -19.38 17.33 1.23
CA LEU A 431 -20.57 17.92 0.61
C LEU A 431 -20.78 17.31 -0.77
N ARG A 432 -22.03 17.24 -1.23
CA ARG A 432 -22.36 16.88 -2.62
C ARG A 432 -23.25 17.95 -3.26
N PHE A 433 -23.11 18.14 -4.56
CA PHE A 433 -23.95 19.02 -5.36
C PHE A 433 -23.88 18.63 -6.85
N ALA A 434 -24.89 19.01 -7.61
CA ALA A 434 -24.86 18.81 -9.05
C ALA A 434 -23.89 19.81 -9.70
N ALA A 435 -23.15 19.33 -10.71
CA ALA A 435 -22.26 20.17 -11.50
C ALA A 435 -23.06 21.15 -12.36
N SER A 436 -22.62 22.41 -12.43
CA SER A 436 -23.09 23.29 -13.47
C SER A 436 -22.62 22.82 -14.83
N LYS A 437 -23.49 22.60 -15.81
CA LYS A 437 -23.05 22.37 -17.18
C LYS A 437 -22.28 23.61 -17.66
N LYS A 438 -21.02 23.44 -18.03
CA LYS A 438 -20.33 24.41 -18.85
C LYS A 438 -20.91 24.44 -20.25
#